data_69efac215ba6e432e09a0cbd03addac9
#
_entry.id   69efac215ba6e432e09a0cbd03addac9
#
_cell.length_a   1.000
_cell.length_b   1.000
_cell.length_c   1.000
_cell.angle_alpha   90.00
_cell.angle_beta   90.00
_cell.angle_gamma   90.00
#
_symmetry.space_group_name_H-M   'P 1'
#
loop_
_entity.id
_entity.type
_entity.pdbx_description
1 polymer ?
#
loop_
_entity_poly.entity_id
_entity_poly.type
_entity_poly.pdbx_seq_one_letter_code
_entity_poly.pdbx_strand_id
1 'polypeptide(L)'
;MDWYSTLIGGLIGFISSIGTLIVERLLNQKGKINLYAKIVYEHQYGKNTWGFWNFEDEIALNVPIWIEFQNLSNSTRVMRNVNLLLYKDGNRQQELCQINRSGDREKKFDFANDGSYSFVIEPRSIQKYECHFSLKRSMRKAECFDEIKLRYFDEKDKEHILHLGSVNGSWEVGDFPRSGEWIKLKK
;
A
#
# COMPACT_ATOMS: atom_id res chain seq x y z
N MET A 1 49.54 0.46 -39.74
CA MET A 1 48.37 0.19 -38.86
C MET A 1 47.62 1.50 -38.72
N ASP A 2 46.48 1.60 -39.38
CA ASP A 2 45.76 2.88 -39.51
C ASP A 2 45.09 3.24 -38.19
N TRP A 3 45.67 4.22 -37.51
CA TRP A 3 45.15 4.71 -36.24
C TRP A 3 43.67 5.16 -36.32
N TYR A 4 43.24 5.61 -37.49
CA TYR A 4 41.83 5.94 -37.77
C TYR A 4 40.89 4.75 -37.61
N SER A 5 41.29 3.58 -38.12
CA SER A 5 40.47 2.35 -37.98
C SER A 5 40.34 1.90 -36.55
N THR A 6 41.39 2.08 -35.75
CA THR A 6 41.38 1.78 -34.31
C THR A 6 40.46 2.75 -33.56
N LEU A 7 40.52 4.01 -33.92
CA LEU A 7 39.69 5.06 -33.28
C LEU A 7 38.22 4.88 -33.62
N ILE A 8 37.89 4.58 -34.87
CA ILE A 8 36.50 4.29 -35.30
C ILE A 8 35.97 3.02 -34.64
N GLY A 9 36.80 1.96 -34.59
CA GLY A 9 36.41 0.72 -33.91
C GLY A 9 36.13 0.93 -32.42
N GLY A 10 36.97 1.73 -31.74
CA GLY A 10 36.78 2.11 -30.35
C GLY A 10 35.50 2.91 -30.13
N LEU A 11 35.18 3.85 -31.01
CA LEU A 11 33.97 4.67 -30.93
C LEU A 11 32.71 3.83 -31.13
N ILE A 12 32.71 2.94 -32.10
CA ILE A 12 31.58 2.01 -32.35
C ILE A 12 31.38 1.09 -31.15
N GLY A 13 32.47 0.52 -30.60
CA GLY A 13 32.39 -0.32 -29.40
C GLY A 13 31.82 0.41 -28.19
N PHE A 14 32.24 1.67 -27.98
CA PHE A 14 31.73 2.51 -26.90
C PHE A 14 30.25 2.82 -27.05
N ILE A 15 29.79 3.22 -28.24
CA ILE A 15 28.38 3.50 -28.54
C ILE A 15 27.52 2.24 -28.35
N SER A 16 28.02 1.09 -28.84
CA SER A 16 27.30 -0.18 -28.67
C SER A 16 27.16 -0.58 -27.21
N SER A 17 28.22 -0.38 -26.41
CA SER A 17 28.18 -0.66 -24.97
C SER A 17 27.18 0.22 -24.23
N ILE A 18 27.15 1.52 -24.52
CA ILE A 18 26.18 2.45 -23.96
C ILE A 18 24.73 2.06 -24.36
N GLY A 19 24.56 1.74 -25.66
CA GLY A 19 23.26 1.28 -26.18
C GLY A 19 22.76 0.05 -25.44
N THR A 20 23.62 -0.94 -25.22
CA THR A 20 23.27 -2.15 -24.46
C THR A 20 22.86 -1.83 -23.02
N LEU A 21 23.61 -0.98 -22.31
CA LEU A 21 23.29 -0.58 -20.93
C LEU A 21 21.95 0.16 -20.85
N ILE A 22 21.64 1.03 -21.82
CA ILE A 22 20.36 1.74 -21.87
C ILE A 22 19.20 0.76 -22.08
N VAL A 23 19.35 -0.14 -23.05
CA VAL A 23 18.32 -1.16 -23.34
C VAL A 23 18.11 -2.07 -22.14
N GLU A 24 19.17 -2.55 -21.52
CA GLU A 24 19.09 -3.37 -20.31
C GLU A 24 18.37 -2.64 -19.18
N ARG A 25 18.72 -1.38 -18.94
CA ARG A 25 18.05 -0.55 -17.92
C ARG A 25 16.56 -0.36 -18.22
N LEU A 26 16.20 -0.10 -19.48
CA LEU A 26 14.82 0.04 -19.89
C LEU A 26 14.03 -1.28 -19.74
N LEU A 27 14.65 -2.41 -20.07
CA LEU A 27 14.03 -3.73 -19.91
C LEU A 27 13.86 -4.08 -18.43
N ASN A 28 14.83 -3.78 -17.60
CA ASN A 28 14.77 -4.04 -16.16
C ASN A 28 13.72 -3.18 -15.45
N GLN A 29 13.44 -1.98 -15.96
CA GLN A 29 12.37 -1.13 -15.43
C GLN A 29 10.96 -1.53 -15.91
N LYS A 30 10.86 -2.34 -16.97
CA LYS A 30 9.58 -2.87 -17.45
C LYS A 30 9.09 -3.94 -16.49
N GLY A 31 7.94 -3.74 -15.94
CA GLY A 31 7.26 -4.70 -15.07
C GLY A 31 6.22 -3.96 -14.23
N LYS A 32 5.16 -4.68 -13.91
CA LYS A 32 4.06 -4.13 -13.11
C LYS A 32 4.18 -4.60 -11.67
N ILE A 33 3.85 -3.73 -10.75
CA ILE A 33 3.45 -4.15 -9.43
C ILE A 33 1.94 -4.43 -9.49
N ASN A 34 1.58 -5.64 -9.12
CA ASN A 34 0.20 -5.94 -8.79
C ASN A 34 0.06 -5.81 -7.28
N LEU A 35 -0.98 -5.16 -6.86
CA LEU A 35 -1.31 -4.94 -5.47
C LEU A 35 -2.64 -5.63 -5.18
N TYR A 36 -2.63 -6.48 -4.18
CA TYR A 36 -3.83 -7.15 -3.68
C TYR A 36 -4.01 -6.77 -2.22
N ALA A 37 -5.25 -6.61 -1.80
CA ALA A 37 -5.56 -6.37 -0.40
C ALA A 37 -6.73 -7.24 0.03
N LYS A 38 -6.75 -7.54 1.32
CA LYS A 38 -7.83 -8.25 1.98
C LYS A 38 -8.14 -7.56 3.29
N ILE A 39 -9.38 -7.13 3.48
CA ILE A 39 -9.84 -6.62 4.77
C ILE A 39 -10.07 -7.81 5.69
N VAL A 40 -9.49 -7.80 6.87
CA VAL A 40 -9.61 -8.89 7.85
C VAL A 40 -10.79 -8.59 8.76
N TYR A 41 -11.91 -9.30 8.57
CA TYR A 41 -13.14 -9.07 9.33
C TYR A 41 -13.64 -10.31 10.08
N GLU A 42 -13.06 -11.48 9.86
CA GLU A 42 -13.46 -12.71 10.52
C GLU A 42 -12.54 -13.10 11.68
N HIS A 43 -13.11 -13.49 12.81
CA HIS A 43 -12.36 -13.93 13.99
C HIS A 43 -11.45 -15.14 13.74
N GLN A 44 -11.76 -15.98 12.76
CA GLN A 44 -10.94 -17.12 12.39
C GLN A 44 -9.55 -16.75 11.86
N TYR A 45 -9.37 -15.52 11.38
CA TYR A 45 -8.08 -14.99 10.89
C TYR A 45 -7.25 -14.29 11.97
N GLY A 46 -7.72 -14.32 13.21
CA GLY A 46 -7.01 -13.74 14.33
C GLY A 46 -7.88 -12.84 15.21
N LYS A 47 -7.26 -12.24 16.23
CA LYS A 47 -7.93 -11.38 17.19
C LYS A 47 -8.29 -10.00 16.64
N ASN A 48 -7.65 -9.61 15.54
CA ASN A 48 -7.77 -8.28 14.95
C ASN A 48 -8.73 -8.35 13.77
N THR A 49 -9.97 -8.00 13.99
CA THR A 49 -10.98 -7.90 12.95
C THR A 49 -11.33 -6.44 12.69
N TRP A 50 -11.76 -6.17 11.48
CA TRP A 50 -12.30 -4.88 11.12
C TRP A 50 -13.58 -4.55 11.91
N GLY A 51 -13.77 -3.29 12.26
CA GLY A 51 -14.99 -2.80 12.87
C GLY A 51 -14.76 -1.72 13.91
N PHE A 52 -15.85 -1.35 14.58
CA PHE A 52 -15.80 -0.40 15.69
C PHE A 52 -15.57 -1.14 17.01
N TRP A 53 -14.57 -0.69 17.73
CA TRP A 53 -14.15 -1.28 18.99
C TRP A 53 -14.19 -0.23 20.09
N ASN A 54 -14.59 -0.65 21.29
CA ASN A 54 -14.41 0.16 22.48
C ASN A 54 -12.92 0.19 22.82
N PHE A 55 -12.37 1.37 22.84
CA PHE A 55 -10.99 1.62 23.13
C PHE A 55 -10.87 2.65 24.24
N GLU A 56 -10.46 2.21 25.44
CA GLU A 56 -10.51 3.03 26.65
C GLU A 56 -11.93 3.58 26.85
N ASP A 57 -12.10 4.90 26.87
CA ASP A 57 -13.37 5.58 27.06
C ASP A 57 -14.04 6.03 25.76
N GLU A 58 -13.53 5.58 24.60
CA GLU A 58 -14.10 5.97 23.31
C GLU A 58 -14.17 4.82 22.30
N ILE A 59 -14.91 5.06 21.23
CA ILE A 59 -15.01 4.11 20.11
C ILE A 59 -13.94 4.45 19.06
N ALA A 60 -13.26 3.44 18.58
CA ALA A 60 -12.33 3.54 17.45
C ALA A 60 -12.72 2.60 16.31
N LEU A 61 -12.64 3.09 15.09
CA LEU A 61 -12.68 2.25 13.90
C LEU A 61 -11.32 1.56 13.76
N ASN A 62 -11.33 0.23 13.68
CA ASN A 62 -10.16 -0.58 13.43
C ASN A 62 -10.25 -1.23 12.06
N VAL A 63 -9.24 -1.06 11.22
CA VAL A 63 -9.20 -1.59 9.85
C VAL A 63 -7.90 -2.36 9.65
N PRO A 64 -7.85 -3.63 10.06
CA PRO A 64 -6.74 -4.51 9.73
C PRO A 64 -6.86 -4.96 8.28
N ILE A 65 -5.77 -4.87 7.54
CA ILE A 65 -5.70 -5.35 6.16
C ILE A 65 -4.46 -6.20 5.95
N TRP A 66 -4.58 -7.20 5.12
CA TRP A 66 -3.45 -7.87 4.51
C TRP A 66 -3.19 -7.27 3.14
N ILE A 67 -1.95 -6.93 2.87
CA ILE A 67 -1.53 -6.39 1.59
C ILE A 67 -0.51 -7.36 0.99
N GLU A 68 -0.73 -7.75 -0.26
CA GLU A 68 0.20 -8.57 -1.01
C GLU A 68 0.72 -7.78 -2.22
N PHE A 69 2.02 -7.66 -2.29
CA PHE A 69 2.74 -7.03 -3.40
C PHE A 69 3.34 -8.11 -4.28
N GLN A 70 2.98 -8.10 -5.54
CA GLN A 70 3.58 -8.94 -6.55
C GLN A 70 4.43 -8.06 -7.49
N ASN A 71 5.74 -8.10 -7.33
CA ASN A 71 6.66 -7.37 -8.20
C ASN A 71 7.07 -8.24 -9.38
N LEU A 72 6.53 -7.96 -10.55
CA LEU A 72 6.85 -8.66 -11.79
C LEU A 72 8.02 -8.03 -12.55
N SER A 73 8.64 -6.98 -12.01
CA SER A 73 9.80 -6.32 -12.61
C SER A 73 11.11 -6.94 -12.15
N ASN A 74 12.18 -6.66 -12.89
CA ASN A 74 13.55 -7.04 -12.52
C ASN A 74 14.23 -6.03 -11.59
N SER A 75 13.51 -5.00 -11.14
CA SER A 75 14.04 -3.97 -10.25
C SER A 75 13.32 -3.99 -8.91
N THR A 76 14.04 -3.67 -7.85
CA THR A 76 13.49 -3.38 -6.54
C THR A 76 12.50 -2.22 -6.65
N ARG A 77 11.40 -2.32 -5.93
CA ARG A 77 10.37 -1.28 -5.83
C ARG A 77 10.24 -0.82 -4.39
N VAL A 78 9.82 0.42 -4.23
CA VAL A 78 9.57 1.01 -2.92
C VAL A 78 8.13 1.49 -2.86
N MET A 79 7.47 1.18 -1.76
CA MET A 79 6.15 1.73 -1.44
C MET A 79 6.25 2.38 -0.06
N ARG A 80 6.14 3.69 -0.04
CA ARG A 80 6.31 4.48 1.19
C ARG A 80 4.98 4.99 1.69
N ASN A 81 4.89 5.12 3.00
CA ASN A 81 3.77 5.73 3.70
C ASN A 81 2.42 5.16 3.23
N VAL A 82 2.33 3.82 3.25
CA VAL A 82 1.08 3.11 2.92
C VAL A 82 0.05 3.43 3.99
N ASN A 83 -1.06 4.02 3.60
CA ASN A 83 -2.11 4.43 4.52
C ASN A 83 -3.51 4.25 3.93
N LEU A 84 -4.52 4.36 4.77
CA LEU A 84 -5.92 4.33 4.37
C LEU A 84 -6.54 5.72 4.45
N LEU A 85 -7.30 6.05 3.41
CA LEU A 85 -8.04 7.30 3.29
C LEU A 85 -9.54 7.00 3.32
N LEU A 86 -10.27 7.79 4.08
CA LEU A 86 -11.73 7.76 4.13
C LEU A 86 -12.30 8.78 3.15
N TYR A 87 -13.31 8.36 2.41
CA TYR A 87 -14.02 9.17 1.44
C TYR A 87 -15.51 9.21 1.75
N LYS A 88 -16.16 10.30 1.39
CA LYS A 88 -17.60 10.47 1.38
C LYS A 88 -18.02 11.16 0.10
N ASP A 89 -18.96 10.55 -0.64
CA ASP A 89 -19.44 11.07 -1.92
C ASP A 89 -18.29 11.47 -2.88
N GLY A 90 -17.26 10.63 -2.95
CA GLY A 90 -16.06 10.84 -3.79
C GLY A 90 -15.05 11.86 -3.24
N ASN A 91 -15.33 12.53 -2.12
CA ASN A 91 -14.46 13.53 -1.52
C ASN A 91 -13.65 12.93 -0.36
N ARG A 92 -12.32 13.18 -0.36
CA ARG A 92 -11.45 12.77 0.74
C ARG A 92 -11.83 13.50 2.02
N GLN A 93 -12.10 12.74 3.06
CA GLN A 93 -12.47 13.26 4.39
C GLN A 93 -11.28 13.24 5.34
N GLN A 94 -10.64 12.09 5.46
CA GLN A 94 -9.63 11.86 6.48
C GLN A 94 -8.69 10.72 6.12
N GLU A 95 -7.57 10.68 6.81
CA GLU A 95 -6.57 9.61 6.80
C GLU A 95 -6.62 8.87 8.15
N LEU A 96 -6.48 7.54 8.14
CA LEU A 96 -6.41 6.75 9.35
C LEU A 96 -5.00 6.81 9.95
N CYS A 97 -4.92 6.57 11.26
CA CYS A 97 -3.65 6.38 11.93
C CYS A 97 -3.12 4.97 11.67
N GLN A 98 -1.84 4.86 11.33
CA GLN A 98 -1.13 3.60 11.26
C GLN A 98 -0.81 3.13 12.68
N ILE A 99 -1.06 1.86 12.98
CA ILE A 99 -0.75 1.27 14.28
C ILE A 99 0.00 -0.04 14.07
N ASN A 100 0.91 -0.38 14.98
CA ASN A 100 1.69 -1.62 14.90
C ASN A 100 0.84 -2.85 15.14
N ARG A 101 -0.02 -2.76 16.14
CA ARG A 101 -0.83 -3.86 16.59
C ARG A 101 -1.98 -3.32 17.45
N SER A 102 -3.17 -3.84 17.24
CA SER A 102 -4.19 -3.76 18.27
C SER A 102 -3.81 -4.80 19.33
N GLY A 103 -3.25 -4.32 20.44
CA GLY A 103 -2.67 -5.20 21.43
C GLY A 103 -3.67 -6.09 22.14
N ASP A 104 -3.16 -7.18 22.71
CA ASP A 104 -3.83 -7.96 23.73
C ASP A 104 -4.34 -7.05 24.85
N ARG A 105 -5.58 -7.25 25.22
CA ARG A 105 -6.30 -6.85 26.45
C ARG A 105 -5.89 -5.55 27.20
N GLU A 106 -4.70 -5.02 27.00
CA GLU A 106 -4.21 -3.74 27.50
C GLU A 106 -4.26 -2.67 26.40
N LYS A 107 -5.38 -2.40 25.88
CA LYS A 107 -5.93 -1.20 25.26
C LYS A 107 -4.96 -0.06 24.83
N LYS A 108 -3.77 -0.36 24.37
CA LYS A 108 -2.82 0.64 23.86
C LYS A 108 -2.58 0.45 22.39
N PHE A 109 -2.77 1.52 21.62
CA PHE A 109 -2.25 1.57 20.27
C PHE A 109 -0.73 1.69 20.34
N ASP A 110 -0.04 0.78 19.70
CA ASP A 110 1.38 0.87 19.49
C ASP A 110 1.62 1.42 18.08
N PHE A 111 2.22 2.60 18.00
CA PHE A 111 2.55 3.23 16.73
C PHE A 111 3.89 2.70 16.26
N ALA A 112 3.88 1.98 15.13
CA ALA A 112 5.09 1.43 14.52
C ALA A 112 6.04 2.53 14.08
N ASN A 113 7.32 2.42 14.46
CA ASN A 113 8.42 3.18 13.86
C ASN A 113 7.99 4.53 13.27
N ASP A 114 7.49 5.43 14.09
CA ASP A 114 6.92 6.72 13.68
C ASP A 114 5.59 6.64 12.91
N GLY A 115 4.89 5.49 12.95
CA GLY A 115 3.59 5.31 12.32
C GLY A 115 3.66 5.27 10.79
N SER A 116 4.76 4.81 10.20
CA SER A 116 4.88 4.75 8.74
C SER A 116 5.11 3.33 8.23
N TYR A 117 4.11 2.78 7.53
CA TYR A 117 4.29 1.56 6.76
C TYR A 117 5.03 1.88 5.46
N SER A 118 6.29 1.44 5.39
CA SER A 118 7.12 1.58 4.20
C SER A 118 7.78 0.24 3.88
N PHE A 119 7.72 -0.19 2.63
CA PHE A 119 8.15 -1.51 2.20
C PHE A 119 9.10 -1.42 1.03
N VAL A 120 10.16 -2.23 1.09
CA VAL A 120 11.05 -2.52 -0.04
C VAL A 120 10.61 -3.86 -0.61
N ILE A 121 10.31 -3.89 -1.91
CA ILE A 121 9.77 -5.05 -2.60
C ILE A 121 10.79 -5.54 -3.60
N GLU A 122 11.36 -6.71 -3.32
CA GLU A 122 12.41 -7.32 -4.12
C GLU A 122 11.94 -7.63 -5.55
N PRO A 123 12.87 -7.70 -6.52
CA PRO A 123 12.56 -8.08 -7.88
C PRO A 123 11.93 -9.48 -7.94
N ARG A 124 10.97 -9.68 -8.83
CA ARG A 124 10.32 -10.98 -9.10
C ARG A 124 9.86 -11.70 -7.83
N SER A 125 9.32 -10.96 -6.89
CA SER A 125 8.89 -11.47 -5.59
C SER A 125 7.40 -11.25 -5.34
N ILE A 126 6.89 -12.05 -4.42
CA ILE A 126 5.59 -11.86 -3.80
C ILE A 126 5.84 -11.70 -2.30
N GLN A 127 5.34 -10.60 -1.72
CA GLN A 127 5.51 -10.30 -0.30
C GLN A 127 4.17 -9.88 0.29
N LYS A 128 3.83 -10.48 1.41
CA LYS A 128 2.60 -10.18 2.17
C LYS A 128 2.95 -9.44 3.45
N TYR A 129 2.19 -8.39 3.74
CA TYR A 129 2.29 -7.59 4.95
C TYR A 129 0.95 -7.50 5.65
N GLU A 130 1.00 -7.49 6.97
CA GLU A 130 -0.15 -7.22 7.82
C GLU A 130 -0.07 -5.77 8.28
N CYS A 131 -1.08 -5.00 7.96
CA CYS A 131 -1.13 -3.58 8.28
C CYS A 131 -2.38 -3.29 9.10
N HIS A 132 -2.23 -2.48 10.13
CA HIS A 132 -3.31 -2.10 11.02
C HIS A 132 -3.50 -0.59 10.99
N PHE A 133 -4.75 -0.18 10.82
CA PHE A 133 -5.13 1.22 10.79
C PHE A 133 -6.26 1.46 11.77
N SER A 134 -6.26 2.62 12.39
CA SER A 134 -7.31 2.98 13.34
C SER A 134 -7.67 4.46 13.27
N LEU A 135 -8.89 4.77 13.67
CA LEU A 135 -9.36 6.13 13.80
C LEU A 135 -10.25 6.23 15.04
N LYS A 136 -9.82 6.99 16.03
CA LYS A 136 -10.64 7.33 17.19
C LYS A 136 -11.79 8.24 16.80
N ARG A 137 -12.96 8.02 17.40
CA ARG A 137 -14.15 8.82 17.10
C ARG A 137 -13.95 10.31 17.36
N SER A 138 -13.23 10.65 18.42
CA SER A 138 -12.87 12.04 18.78
C SER A 138 -11.99 12.73 17.74
N MET A 139 -11.21 11.97 16.97
CA MET A 139 -10.30 12.49 15.94
C MET A 139 -10.97 12.60 14.56
N ARG A 140 -12.23 12.22 14.47
CA ARG A 140 -12.98 12.20 13.22
C ARG A 140 -13.34 13.61 12.77
N LYS A 141 -13.04 13.92 11.51
CA LYS A 141 -13.39 15.20 10.87
C LYS A 141 -14.76 15.19 10.20
N ALA A 142 -15.22 14.01 9.79
CA ALA A 142 -16.51 13.82 9.13
C ALA A 142 -17.40 12.88 9.96
N GLU A 143 -18.70 13.09 9.94
CA GLU A 143 -19.64 12.24 10.68
C GLU A 143 -19.76 10.84 10.09
N CYS A 144 -19.58 10.69 8.79
CA CYS A 144 -19.65 9.40 8.10
C CYS A 144 -18.72 9.34 6.89
N PHE A 145 -18.48 8.13 6.41
CA PHE A 145 -17.78 7.85 5.17
C PHE A 145 -18.40 6.62 4.52
N ASP A 146 -18.24 6.47 3.21
CA ASP A 146 -18.82 5.40 2.41
C ASP A 146 -17.79 4.61 1.60
N GLU A 147 -16.54 5.09 1.55
CA GLU A 147 -15.48 4.43 0.79
C GLU A 147 -14.14 4.53 1.53
N ILE A 148 -13.37 3.45 1.46
CA ILE A 148 -11.95 3.43 1.89
C ILE A 148 -11.08 3.22 0.66
N LYS A 149 -10.02 4.04 0.56
CA LYS A 149 -8.96 3.91 -0.45
C LYS A 149 -7.62 3.68 0.23
N LEU A 150 -6.78 2.86 -0.42
CA LEU A 150 -5.40 2.69 -0.04
C LEU A 150 -4.54 3.72 -0.78
N ARG A 151 -3.70 4.42 -0.04
CA ARG A 151 -2.72 5.38 -0.57
C ARG A 151 -1.31 4.89 -0.32
N TYR A 152 -0.41 5.13 -1.27
CA TYR A 152 1.03 5.00 -1.08
C TYR A 152 1.79 5.93 -2.03
N PHE A 153 3.08 6.13 -1.75
CA PHE A 153 4.02 6.82 -2.63
C PHE A 153 5.00 5.79 -3.22
N ASP A 154 5.28 5.89 -4.50
CA ASP A 154 6.27 5.06 -5.18
C ASP A 154 7.71 5.62 -5.02
N GLU A 155 8.68 4.95 -5.64
CA GLU A 155 10.09 5.35 -5.62
C GLU A 155 10.38 6.71 -6.28
N LYS A 156 9.41 7.29 -6.98
CA LYS A 156 9.49 8.62 -7.61
C LYS A 156 8.67 9.67 -6.86
N ASP A 157 8.28 9.37 -5.63
CA ASP A 157 7.39 10.21 -4.82
C ASP A 157 6.02 10.49 -5.45
N LYS A 158 5.61 9.67 -6.39
CA LYS A 158 4.28 9.78 -6.98
C LYS A 158 3.25 9.13 -6.09
N GLU A 159 2.20 9.88 -5.75
CA GLU A 159 1.06 9.38 -4.99
C GLU A 159 0.19 8.46 -5.85
N HIS A 160 -0.18 7.34 -5.27
CA HIS A 160 -1.12 6.37 -5.81
C HIS A 160 -2.26 6.19 -4.82
N ILE A 161 -3.49 6.33 -5.32
CA ILE A 161 -4.71 6.13 -4.55
C ILE A 161 -5.51 5.04 -5.25
N LEU A 162 -5.80 3.96 -4.53
CA LEU A 162 -6.43 2.77 -5.06
C LEU A 162 -7.72 2.49 -4.27
N HIS A 163 -8.79 2.15 -4.96
CA HIS A 163 -10.03 1.75 -4.31
C HIS A 163 -9.85 0.44 -3.55
N LEU A 164 -10.21 0.43 -2.27
CA LEU A 164 -10.16 -0.76 -1.41
C LEU A 164 -11.56 -1.33 -1.18
N GLY A 165 -12.53 -0.48 -0.92
CA GLY A 165 -13.91 -0.92 -0.71
C GLY A 165 -14.86 0.23 -0.42
N SER A 166 -16.14 -0.01 -0.72
CA SER A 166 -17.24 0.91 -0.44
C SER A 166 -18.45 0.18 0.09
N VAL A 167 -19.33 0.92 0.75
CA VAL A 167 -20.60 0.45 1.24
C VAL A 167 -21.73 1.38 0.81
N ASN A 168 -22.92 0.84 0.62
CA ASN A 168 -24.11 1.64 0.40
C ASN A 168 -24.53 2.29 1.72
N GLY A 169 -24.45 3.61 1.80
CA GLY A 169 -24.77 4.36 2.99
C GLY A 169 -23.54 4.76 3.80
N SER A 170 -23.34 4.19 4.94
CA SER A 170 -22.23 4.54 5.83
C SER A 170 -21.60 3.32 6.48
N TRP A 171 -20.30 3.30 6.57
CA TRP A 171 -19.54 2.31 7.32
C TRP A 171 -19.83 2.32 8.81
N GLU A 172 -20.47 3.36 9.32
CA GLU A 172 -20.87 3.48 10.72
C GLU A 172 -22.15 2.72 11.05
N VAL A 173 -23.02 2.46 10.09
CA VAL A 173 -24.34 1.87 10.29
C VAL A 173 -24.38 0.35 10.15
N GLY A 174 -23.26 -0.30 9.98
CA GLY A 174 -23.17 -1.74 10.23
C GLY A 174 -23.22 -2.69 9.05
N ASP A 175 -23.36 -2.24 7.82
CA ASP A 175 -23.19 -3.10 6.65
C ASP A 175 -21.74 -3.03 6.14
N PHE A 176 -20.91 -3.81 6.79
CA PHE A 176 -19.52 -3.93 6.42
C PHE A 176 -19.37 -4.81 5.18
N PRO A 177 -18.45 -4.48 4.25
CA PRO A 177 -18.17 -5.33 3.12
C PRO A 177 -17.61 -6.66 3.61
N ARG A 178 -18.40 -7.71 3.49
CA ARG A 178 -18.04 -9.07 3.93
C ARG A 178 -17.29 -9.82 2.84
N SER A 179 -16.31 -9.23 2.21
CA SER A 179 -15.50 -10.00 1.28
C SER A 179 -14.23 -10.49 1.98
N GLY A 180 -14.18 -11.75 2.39
CA GLY A 180 -12.99 -12.43 2.84
C GLY A 180 -12.00 -12.72 1.72
N GLU A 181 -12.21 -12.16 0.55
CA GLU A 181 -11.44 -12.44 -0.65
C GLU A 181 -10.36 -11.39 -0.90
N TRP A 182 -9.30 -11.83 -1.55
CA TRP A 182 -8.28 -10.94 -2.05
C TRP A 182 -8.81 -10.10 -3.20
N ILE A 183 -8.72 -8.79 -3.05
CA ILE A 183 -9.13 -7.83 -4.07
C ILE A 183 -7.89 -7.30 -4.78
N LYS A 184 -7.83 -7.45 -6.09
CA LYS A 184 -6.81 -6.78 -6.88
C LYS A 184 -7.12 -5.30 -6.96
N LEU A 185 -6.27 -4.48 -6.38
CA LEU A 185 -6.44 -3.03 -6.37
C LEU A 185 -6.14 -2.47 -7.77
N LYS A 186 -7.02 -1.60 -8.24
CA LYS A 186 -6.90 -0.91 -9.53
C LYS A 186 -6.87 0.60 -9.29
N LYS A 187 -6.19 1.28 -10.19
CA LYS A 187 -6.25 2.75 -10.25
C LYS A 187 -7.64 3.20 -10.65
#